data_f6c5ae2e33c64aa4dcb2160d7fc8c5a4
#
_entry.id   f6c5ae2e33c64aa4dcb2160d7fc8c5a4
#
_cell.length_a   1.000
_cell.length_b   1.000
_cell.length_c   1.000
_cell.angle_alpha   90.00
_cell.angle_beta   90.00
_cell.angle_gamma   90.00
#
_symmetry.space_group_name_H-M   'P 1'
#
loop_
_entity.id
_entity.type
_entity.pdbx_description
1 polymer ?
#
loop_
_entity_poly.entity_id
_entity_poly.type
_entity_poly.pdbx_seq_one_letter_code
_entity_poly.pdbx_strand_id
1 'polypeptide(L)'
;YPSLRAHAREGFPYPEPEKLKSIVKRGAPVIRTWLRAGNGFSVPYPADGRDSRSCDPVEKWVGEGKATEASAHLVQLLEQDDPRPLWIAVWGGPMDLAQALWQVRHKHSAEASRRMISRIRYYQVSWQDTGAVWLWENFPELFRLQSQFVSRGIYREGPPALRDEAWLRANVVEHHGALGASYPAAGANGKHTLQVKEGDSASFLYLLAPGLSDPNEPEWGGGGGRFRHFDSTSSRFVDARDRNPSSDEVDRESTWTMGRWNEAIANDFAARMNWCVQPPSAANHPPVAHLDGDASRRVLRRTVRAGETIALTAAGTTDPDRDRLTYRWWLYSEPGTFEGELRLEGQDTASVTLVAPVVSTPATAHLILEVTDSGQPRLTSYRRIVLTFTPR
;
A
#
# COMPACT_ATOMS: atom_id res chain seq x y z
N TYR A 1 8.15 -17.55 19.04
CA TYR A 1 7.69 -18.64 18.21
C TYR A 1 8.72 -19.78 18.23
N PRO A 2 8.38 -20.98 18.79
CA PRO A 2 9.32 -22.10 18.89
C PRO A 2 9.87 -22.55 17.53
N SER A 3 9.04 -22.50 16.49
CA SER A 3 9.39 -22.82 15.11
C SER A 3 10.47 -21.90 14.54
N LEU A 4 10.40 -20.57 14.81
CA LEU A 4 11.43 -19.64 14.37
C LEU A 4 12.78 -19.86 15.06
N ARG A 5 12.76 -20.26 16.35
CA ARG A 5 14.00 -20.63 17.07
C ARG A 5 14.66 -21.89 16.50
N ALA A 6 13.87 -22.87 16.09
CA ALA A 6 14.42 -24.06 15.43
C ALA A 6 15.09 -23.68 14.12
N HIS A 7 14.44 -22.83 13.32
CA HIS A 7 14.96 -22.39 12.03
C HIS A 7 16.21 -21.51 12.15
N ALA A 8 16.28 -20.63 13.18
CA ALA A 8 17.48 -19.85 13.46
C ALA A 8 18.70 -20.73 13.77
N ARG A 9 18.49 -21.90 14.40
CA ARG A 9 19.55 -22.90 14.64
C ARG A 9 20.07 -23.55 13.36
N GLU A 10 19.31 -23.50 12.28
CA GLU A 10 19.72 -23.97 10.95
C GLU A 10 20.52 -22.92 10.16
N GLY A 11 20.85 -21.78 10.78
CA GLY A 11 21.71 -20.75 10.18
C GLY A 11 20.98 -19.55 9.59
N PHE A 12 19.65 -19.46 9.73
CA PHE A 12 18.88 -18.29 9.26
C PHE A 12 18.89 -17.17 10.32
N PRO A 13 19.20 -15.91 9.95
CA PRO A 13 19.39 -14.80 10.89
C PRO A 13 18.04 -14.17 11.33
N TYR A 14 17.22 -14.92 12.04
CA TYR A 14 16.03 -14.34 12.67
C TYR A 14 16.39 -13.55 13.93
N PRO A 15 15.78 -12.37 14.16
CA PRO A 15 16.00 -11.65 15.41
C PRO A 15 15.45 -12.45 16.60
N GLU A 16 16.17 -12.39 17.72
CA GLU A 16 15.75 -13.03 18.96
C GLU A 16 14.35 -12.54 19.41
N PRO A 17 13.48 -13.42 19.92
CA PRO A 17 12.14 -13.05 20.37
C PRO A 17 12.14 -11.94 21.41
N GLU A 18 13.13 -11.90 22.29
CA GLU A 18 13.30 -10.87 23.30
C GLU A 18 13.57 -9.50 22.67
N LYS A 19 14.37 -9.45 21.60
CA LYS A 19 14.60 -8.22 20.82
C LYS A 19 13.30 -7.75 20.15
N LEU A 20 12.52 -8.64 19.56
CA LEU A 20 11.22 -8.27 18.98
C LEU A 20 10.26 -7.78 20.05
N LYS A 21 10.19 -8.46 21.21
CA LYS A 21 9.35 -8.03 22.34
C LYS A 21 9.74 -6.66 22.91
N SER A 22 11.02 -6.32 22.88
CA SER A 22 11.52 -5.04 23.42
C SER A 22 11.04 -3.83 22.62
N ILE A 23 10.70 -4.00 21.36
CA ILE A 23 10.17 -2.93 20.49
C ILE A 23 8.64 -2.81 20.54
N VAL A 24 7.96 -3.85 21.06
CA VAL A 24 6.50 -3.82 21.21
C VAL A 24 6.13 -2.94 22.41
N LYS A 25 5.23 -1.99 22.19
CA LYS A 25 4.71 -1.11 23.22
C LYS A 25 3.27 -1.47 23.57
N ARG A 26 2.93 -1.50 24.85
CA ARG A 26 1.57 -1.72 25.30
C ARG A 26 0.68 -0.55 24.93
N GLY A 27 -0.36 -0.81 24.16
CA GLY A 27 -1.42 0.14 23.84
C GLY A 27 -2.65 0.00 24.75
N ALA A 28 -3.63 0.86 24.50
CA ALA A 28 -4.92 0.78 25.17
C ALA A 28 -5.64 -0.55 24.83
N PRO A 29 -6.14 -1.29 25.83
CA PRO A 29 -6.91 -2.53 25.61
C PRO A 29 -8.35 -2.22 25.17
N VAL A 30 -8.50 -1.51 24.07
CA VAL A 30 -9.77 -1.02 23.55
C VAL A 30 -10.66 -2.17 23.08
N ILE A 31 -11.94 -2.13 23.45
CA ILE A 31 -12.96 -2.96 22.80
C ILE A 31 -13.19 -2.38 21.39
N ARG A 32 -12.85 -3.17 20.37
CA ARG A 32 -12.91 -2.80 18.97
C ARG A 32 -14.02 -3.56 18.26
N THR A 33 -14.71 -2.89 17.37
CA THR A 33 -15.60 -3.51 16.41
C THR A 33 -15.36 -2.91 15.04
N TRP A 34 -15.76 -3.63 14.00
CA TRP A 34 -15.72 -3.10 12.65
C TRP A 34 -16.83 -2.07 12.50
N LEU A 35 -16.47 -0.80 12.50
CA LEU A 35 -17.37 0.28 12.16
C LEU A 35 -17.54 0.26 10.63
N ARG A 36 -18.72 -0.10 10.17
CA ARG A 36 -19.06 -0.02 8.75
C ARG A 36 -19.50 1.39 8.46
N ALA A 37 -18.77 2.08 7.58
CA ALA A 37 -19.33 3.25 6.92
C ALA A 37 -20.56 2.82 6.10
N GLY A 38 -21.62 3.56 6.18
CA GLY A 38 -22.80 3.36 5.31
C GLY A 38 -22.45 3.53 3.83
N ASN A 39 -23.42 3.33 2.97
CA ASN A 39 -23.32 3.15 1.51
C ASN A 39 -22.63 4.27 0.72
N GLY A 40 -21.53 4.80 1.16
CA GLY A 40 -20.81 5.80 0.38
C GLY A 40 -19.52 6.24 1.02
N PHE A 41 -18.59 6.49 0.18
CA PHE A 41 -17.27 7.06 0.46
C PHE A 41 -17.31 8.46 1.06
N SER A 42 -18.49 9.02 1.24
CA SER A 42 -18.70 10.42 1.64
C SER A 42 -18.97 10.62 3.12
N VAL A 43 -19.17 9.55 3.89
CA VAL A 43 -19.47 9.66 5.32
C VAL A 43 -18.46 8.87 6.12
N PRO A 44 -17.64 9.52 6.96
CA PRO A 44 -16.70 8.84 7.84
C PRO A 44 -17.37 8.07 8.98
N TYR A 45 -18.68 8.18 9.12
CA TYR A 45 -19.48 7.62 10.19
C TYR A 45 -20.24 6.38 9.77
N PRO A 46 -20.43 5.38 10.67
CA PRO A 46 -21.30 4.25 10.40
C PRO A 46 -22.75 4.76 10.25
N ALA A 47 -23.19 4.91 9.00
CA ALA A 47 -24.58 5.33 8.71
C ALA A 47 -25.59 4.18 8.86
N ASP A 48 -25.13 2.95 9.14
CA ASP A 48 -25.99 1.76 9.20
C ASP A 48 -26.50 1.42 10.61
N GLY A 49 -26.33 2.35 11.58
CA GLY A 49 -26.83 2.15 12.94
C GLY A 49 -26.22 0.95 13.68
N ARG A 50 -25.23 0.27 13.08
CA ARG A 50 -24.47 -0.77 13.77
C ARG A 50 -23.51 -0.11 14.75
N ASP A 51 -23.94 -0.19 15.81
CA ASP A 51 -23.58 0.00 17.16
C ASP A 51 -22.15 0.47 17.40
N SER A 52 -21.93 1.80 17.24
CA SER A 52 -20.83 2.46 17.95
C SER A 52 -20.88 2.17 19.48
N ARG A 53 -22.00 1.67 19.99
CA ARG A 53 -22.22 1.28 21.38
C ARG A 53 -21.44 0.06 21.82
N SER A 54 -20.93 -0.76 20.88
CA SER A 54 -20.04 -1.88 21.18
C SER A 54 -18.56 -1.50 21.20
N CYS A 55 -18.19 -0.31 20.72
CA CYS A 55 -16.84 0.23 20.87
C CYS A 55 -16.71 1.02 22.17
N ASP A 56 -15.53 0.97 22.77
CA ASP A 56 -15.22 1.89 23.83
C ASP A 56 -15.32 3.35 23.34
N PRO A 57 -15.95 4.24 24.11
CA PRO A 57 -15.97 5.66 23.79
C PRO A 57 -14.56 6.24 23.85
N VAL A 58 -14.26 7.22 23.00
CA VAL A 58 -12.91 7.80 22.92
C VAL A 58 -12.47 8.42 24.24
N GLU A 59 -13.40 8.99 25.01
CA GLU A 59 -13.16 9.62 26.30
C GLU A 59 -12.65 8.63 27.36
N LYS A 60 -12.83 7.35 27.18
CA LYS A 60 -12.26 6.32 28.06
C LYS A 60 -10.73 6.24 27.93
N TRP A 61 -10.20 6.50 26.76
CA TRP A 61 -8.80 6.25 26.41
C TRP A 61 -8.02 7.49 25.97
N VAL A 62 -8.70 8.61 25.69
CA VAL A 62 -8.09 9.87 25.27
C VAL A 62 -8.37 10.95 26.32
N GLY A 63 -7.32 11.64 26.76
CA GLY A 63 -7.41 12.69 27.76
C GLY A 63 -6.26 12.68 28.76
N GLU A 64 -6.38 13.51 29.80
CA GLU A 64 -5.41 13.62 30.86
C GLU A 64 -5.29 12.31 31.65
N GLY A 65 -4.05 11.93 32.00
CA GLY A 65 -3.76 10.71 32.76
C GLY A 65 -3.95 9.39 31.98
N LYS A 66 -4.29 9.44 30.69
CA LYS A 66 -4.59 8.23 29.87
C LYS A 66 -3.47 7.79 28.95
N ALA A 67 -2.25 8.28 29.19
CA ALA A 67 -1.09 7.86 28.43
C ALA A 67 -0.86 6.34 28.58
N THR A 68 -0.67 5.67 27.45
CA THR A 68 -0.20 4.29 27.37
C THR A 68 1.28 4.28 27.03
N GLU A 69 1.93 3.13 27.17
CA GLU A 69 3.31 2.95 26.70
C GLU A 69 3.42 3.24 25.19
N ALA A 70 2.44 2.83 24.40
CA ALA A 70 2.39 3.04 22.95
C ALA A 70 2.19 4.54 22.61
N SER A 71 1.22 5.21 23.22
CA SER A 71 0.98 6.64 22.98
C SER A 71 2.15 7.51 23.42
N ALA A 72 2.79 7.19 24.56
CA ALA A 72 3.98 7.90 25.01
C ALA A 72 5.17 7.70 24.06
N HIS A 73 5.35 6.50 23.52
CA HIS A 73 6.38 6.24 22.52
C HIS A 73 6.14 7.01 21.23
N LEU A 74 4.90 7.12 20.76
CA LEU A 74 4.57 7.95 19.61
C LEU A 74 4.91 9.43 19.85
N VAL A 75 4.62 9.96 21.03
CA VAL A 75 5.02 11.34 21.39
C VAL A 75 6.53 11.50 21.34
N GLN A 76 7.29 10.56 21.93
CA GLN A 76 8.76 10.59 21.88
C GLN A 76 9.32 10.59 20.45
N LEU A 77 8.71 9.81 19.54
CA LEU A 77 9.12 9.81 18.11
C LEU A 77 8.82 11.14 17.42
N LEU A 78 7.71 11.79 17.79
CA LEU A 78 7.33 13.08 17.24
C LEU A 78 8.20 14.23 17.78
N GLU A 79 8.68 14.13 19.01
CA GLU A 79 9.58 15.09 19.66
C GLU A 79 11.02 15.04 19.12
N GLN A 80 11.40 13.96 18.41
CA GLN A 80 12.71 13.87 17.77
C GLN A 80 12.86 14.92 16.66
N ASP A 81 14.05 15.53 16.58
CA ASP A 81 14.41 16.41 15.46
C ASP A 81 14.78 15.60 14.22
N ASP A 82 13.78 14.99 13.62
CA ASP A 82 13.89 14.21 12.38
C ASP A 82 12.96 14.81 11.33
N PRO A 83 13.48 15.31 10.20
CA PRO A 83 12.65 15.92 9.16
C PRO A 83 11.84 14.92 8.35
N ARG A 84 12.13 13.63 8.46
CA ARG A 84 11.44 12.58 7.69
C ARG A 84 10.00 12.42 8.16
N PRO A 85 9.07 12.09 7.26
CA PRO A 85 7.72 11.74 7.65
C PRO A 85 7.71 10.47 8.50
N LEU A 86 6.86 10.45 9.52
CA LEU A 86 6.58 9.27 10.33
C LEU A 86 5.35 8.56 9.75
N TRP A 87 5.57 7.43 9.10
CA TRP A 87 4.50 6.60 8.58
C TRP A 87 3.99 5.63 9.65
N ILE A 88 2.68 5.57 9.79
CA ILE A 88 1.99 4.73 10.77
C ILE A 88 0.98 3.85 10.03
N ALA A 89 1.18 2.54 10.05
CA ALA A 89 0.21 1.56 9.56
C ALA A 89 -0.74 1.18 10.71
N VAL A 90 -2.04 1.39 10.49
CA VAL A 90 -3.08 1.16 11.50
C VAL A 90 -3.93 -0.03 11.07
N TRP A 91 -3.74 -1.16 11.75
CA TRP A 91 -4.38 -2.45 11.44
C TRP A 91 -5.47 -2.88 12.44
N GLY A 92 -5.66 -2.10 13.48
CA GLY A 92 -6.71 -2.27 14.48
C GLY A 92 -7.52 -0.98 14.57
N GLY A 93 -7.25 -0.19 15.58
CA GLY A 93 -7.78 1.15 15.72
C GLY A 93 -6.69 2.10 16.14
N PRO A 94 -6.80 3.41 15.82
CA PRO A 94 -5.77 4.39 16.11
C PRO A 94 -5.91 5.04 17.50
N MET A 95 -6.47 4.37 18.51
CA MET A 95 -6.74 4.96 19.81
C MET A 95 -5.46 5.50 20.48
N ASP A 96 -4.35 4.76 20.38
CA ASP A 96 -3.07 5.21 20.92
C ASP A 96 -2.50 6.42 20.17
N LEU A 97 -2.75 6.50 18.84
CA LEU A 97 -2.41 7.69 18.05
C LEU A 97 -3.29 8.87 18.46
N ALA A 98 -4.59 8.66 18.71
CA ALA A 98 -5.49 9.70 19.20
C ALA A 98 -5.00 10.27 20.55
N GLN A 99 -4.62 9.40 21.49
CA GLN A 99 -4.05 9.82 22.78
C GLN A 99 -2.71 10.55 22.62
N ALA A 100 -1.84 10.07 21.71
CA ALA A 100 -0.56 10.75 21.45
C ALA A 100 -0.79 12.16 20.90
N LEU A 101 -1.70 12.34 19.95
CA LEU A 101 -2.00 13.65 19.38
C LEU A 101 -2.74 14.57 20.36
N TRP A 102 -3.58 14.02 21.23
CA TRP A 102 -4.13 14.76 22.35
C TRP A 102 -3.01 15.31 23.24
N GLN A 103 -2.03 14.47 23.63
CA GLN A 103 -0.88 14.89 24.43
C GLN A 103 -0.04 15.97 23.73
N VAL A 104 0.26 15.80 22.43
CA VAL A 104 1.01 16.78 21.65
C VAL A 104 0.32 18.15 21.71
N ARG A 105 -0.99 18.22 21.49
CA ARG A 105 -1.74 19.49 21.52
C ARG A 105 -1.81 20.15 22.90
N HIS A 106 -1.74 19.36 23.97
CA HIS A 106 -1.87 19.89 25.33
C HIS A 106 -0.53 20.18 26.01
N LYS A 107 0.55 19.56 25.55
CA LYS A 107 1.88 19.72 26.17
C LYS A 107 2.81 20.68 25.43
N HIS A 108 2.50 20.98 24.18
CA HIS A 108 3.36 21.80 23.33
C HIS A 108 2.65 23.07 22.84
N SER A 109 3.43 24.07 22.43
CA SER A 109 2.87 25.26 21.77
C SER A 109 2.13 24.87 20.48
N ALA A 110 1.20 25.71 20.05
CA ALA A 110 0.47 25.47 18.79
C ALA A 110 1.38 25.31 17.57
N GLU A 111 2.50 26.05 17.54
CA GLU A 111 3.50 25.95 16.47
C GLU A 111 4.24 24.60 16.49
N ALA A 112 4.74 24.20 17.67
CA ALA A 112 5.42 22.92 17.85
C ALA A 112 4.47 21.74 17.53
N SER A 113 3.21 21.81 17.99
CA SER A 113 2.18 20.81 17.70
C SER A 113 1.94 20.68 16.19
N ARG A 114 1.76 21.80 15.48
CA ARG A 114 1.59 21.78 14.01
C ARG A 114 2.80 21.15 13.32
N ARG A 115 4.03 21.50 13.72
CA ARG A 115 5.25 20.91 13.15
C ARG A 115 5.31 19.40 13.37
N MET A 116 5.01 18.91 14.56
CA MET A 116 4.97 17.47 14.87
C MET A 116 3.90 16.75 14.06
N ILE A 117 2.68 17.27 14.04
CA ILE A 117 1.53 16.68 13.34
C ILE A 117 1.76 16.63 11.84
N SER A 118 2.37 17.65 11.24
CA SER A 118 2.66 17.71 9.79
C SER A 118 3.62 16.62 9.31
N ARG A 119 4.40 16.01 10.21
CA ARG A 119 5.27 14.88 9.89
C ARG A 119 4.53 13.56 9.81
N ILE A 120 3.34 13.47 10.37
CA ILE A 120 2.60 12.20 10.41
C ILE A 120 2.00 11.93 9.04
N ARG A 121 2.15 10.68 8.63
CA ARG A 121 1.46 10.05 7.51
C ARG A 121 0.89 8.74 8.00
N TYR A 122 -0.40 8.51 7.87
CA TYR A 122 -0.92 7.23 8.29
C TYR A 122 -1.89 6.58 7.31
N TYR A 123 -1.74 5.26 7.21
CA TYR A 123 -2.60 4.41 6.43
C TYR A 123 -3.48 3.62 7.39
N GLN A 124 -4.78 3.83 7.33
CA GLN A 124 -5.74 3.13 8.18
C GLN A 124 -6.54 2.11 7.39
N VAL A 125 -6.48 0.87 7.86
CA VAL A 125 -7.31 -0.23 7.36
C VAL A 125 -8.63 -0.23 8.11
N SER A 126 -9.68 0.19 7.45
CA SER A 126 -11.06 0.28 7.95
C SER A 126 -11.23 1.18 9.20
N TRP A 127 -12.46 1.40 9.57
CA TRP A 127 -12.84 2.06 10.81
C TRP A 127 -13.00 1.00 11.90
N GLN A 128 -12.11 0.96 12.89
CA GLN A 128 -12.05 -0.14 13.84
C GLN A 128 -12.24 0.28 15.31
N ASP A 129 -12.15 1.55 15.62
CA ASP A 129 -12.49 2.11 16.94
C ASP A 129 -12.91 3.58 16.84
N THR A 130 -13.40 4.14 17.96
CA THR A 130 -13.86 5.54 18.04
C THR A 130 -12.72 6.55 17.95
N GLY A 131 -11.48 6.16 18.21
CA GLY A 131 -10.29 6.99 17.98
C GLY A 131 -10.12 7.35 16.51
N ALA A 132 -10.53 6.48 15.59
CA ALA A 132 -10.52 6.75 14.15
C ALA A 132 -11.44 7.92 13.77
N VAL A 133 -12.64 7.94 14.36
CA VAL A 133 -13.63 9.00 14.16
C VAL A 133 -13.13 10.29 14.81
N TRP A 134 -12.68 10.21 16.06
CA TRP A 134 -12.16 11.36 16.78
C TRP A 134 -10.99 12.04 16.06
N LEU A 135 -10.05 11.27 15.51
CA LEU A 135 -8.95 11.80 14.70
C LEU A 135 -9.46 12.45 13.41
N TRP A 136 -10.47 11.87 12.80
CA TRP A 136 -11.06 12.42 11.57
C TRP A 136 -11.67 13.80 11.82
N GLU A 137 -12.37 13.98 12.92
CA GLU A 137 -13.07 15.20 13.27
C GLU A 137 -12.14 16.29 13.82
N ASN A 138 -11.14 15.88 14.62
CA ASN A 138 -10.30 16.81 15.36
C ASN A 138 -8.97 17.16 14.69
N PHE A 139 -8.55 16.40 13.65
CA PHE A 139 -7.28 16.58 12.96
C PHE A 139 -7.45 16.52 11.43
N PRO A 140 -8.22 17.44 10.83
CA PRO A 140 -8.44 17.48 9.38
C PRO A 140 -7.15 17.73 8.59
N GLU A 141 -6.14 18.34 9.21
CA GLU A 141 -4.81 18.59 8.64
C GLU A 141 -3.93 17.35 8.57
N LEU A 142 -4.28 16.27 9.24
CA LEU A 142 -3.49 15.05 9.32
C LEU A 142 -3.52 14.30 7.97
N PHE A 143 -2.34 14.05 7.41
CA PHE A 143 -2.25 13.24 6.20
C PHE A 143 -2.70 11.80 6.50
N ARG A 144 -3.83 11.43 5.92
CA ARG A 144 -4.50 10.16 6.20
C ARG A 144 -4.98 9.48 4.94
N LEU A 145 -4.62 8.21 4.81
CA LEU A 145 -5.18 7.29 3.84
C LEU A 145 -6.19 6.38 4.55
N GLN A 146 -7.47 6.60 4.28
CA GLN A 146 -8.54 5.80 4.87
C GLN A 146 -8.98 4.73 3.88
N SER A 147 -8.50 3.51 4.08
CA SER A 147 -8.89 2.36 3.28
C SER A 147 -10.11 1.67 3.89
N GLN A 148 -11.22 1.65 3.18
CA GLN A 148 -12.40 0.86 3.52
C GLN A 148 -12.49 -0.42 2.69
N PHE A 149 -12.20 -0.31 1.39
CA PHE A 149 -12.28 -1.41 0.43
C PHE A 149 -10.94 -1.73 -0.23
N VAL A 150 -10.10 -0.73 -0.51
CA VAL A 150 -8.82 -0.89 -1.21
C VAL A 150 -7.99 -2.03 -0.64
N SER A 151 -7.78 -2.08 0.66
CA SER A 151 -7.00 -3.11 1.35
C SER A 151 -7.53 -4.55 1.15
N ARG A 152 -8.79 -4.70 0.78
CA ARG A 152 -9.41 -5.99 0.49
C ARG A 152 -9.07 -6.49 -0.92
N GLY A 153 -8.52 -5.63 -1.77
CA GLY A 153 -8.11 -5.97 -3.13
C GLY A 153 -7.16 -7.16 -3.16
N ILE A 154 -6.26 -7.26 -2.20
CA ILE A 154 -5.26 -8.33 -2.15
C ILE A 154 -5.85 -9.76 -2.08
N TYR A 155 -7.05 -9.92 -1.51
CA TYR A 155 -7.71 -11.22 -1.40
C TYR A 155 -9.04 -11.31 -2.16
N ARG A 156 -9.51 -10.22 -2.77
CA ARG A 156 -10.76 -10.20 -3.54
C ARG A 156 -10.55 -10.18 -5.04
N GLU A 157 -9.45 -9.58 -5.50
CA GLU A 157 -9.22 -9.31 -6.91
C GLU A 157 -8.04 -10.12 -7.47
N GLY A 158 -7.84 -10.04 -8.78
CA GLY A 158 -6.80 -10.75 -9.52
C GLY A 158 -7.14 -12.21 -9.82
N PRO A 159 -6.21 -12.97 -10.40
CA PRO A 159 -6.44 -14.35 -10.80
C PRO A 159 -6.82 -15.22 -9.59
N PRO A 160 -7.98 -15.91 -9.61
CA PRO A 160 -8.41 -16.76 -8.48
C PRO A 160 -7.39 -17.85 -8.12
N ALA A 161 -6.71 -18.41 -9.12
CA ALA A 161 -5.71 -19.46 -8.94
C ALA A 161 -4.49 -19.01 -8.09
N LEU A 162 -4.22 -17.71 -7.99
CA LEU A 162 -3.10 -17.17 -7.19
C LEU A 162 -3.49 -16.85 -5.74
N ARG A 163 -4.69 -17.21 -5.31
CA ARG A 163 -5.20 -16.94 -3.96
C ARG A 163 -6.06 -18.05 -3.39
N ASP A 164 -6.16 -19.17 -4.09
CA ASP A 164 -6.86 -20.36 -3.60
C ASP A 164 -6.01 -21.15 -2.59
N GLU A 165 -6.62 -22.14 -1.98
CA GLU A 165 -5.96 -22.98 -0.98
C GLU A 165 -4.78 -23.76 -1.56
N ALA A 166 -4.89 -24.25 -2.80
CA ALA A 166 -3.85 -25.04 -3.43
C ALA A 166 -2.60 -24.19 -3.67
N TRP A 167 -2.78 -22.96 -4.17
CA TRP A 167 -1.69 -22.02 -4.35
C TRP A 167 -1.01 -21.66 -3.03
N LEU A 168 -1.79 -21.35 -1.99
CA LEU A 168 -1.26 -21.01 -0.67
C LEU A 168 -0.47 -22.16 -0.04
N ARG A 169 -0.98 -23.39 -0.17
CA ARG A 169 -0.23 -24.57 0.30
C ARG A 169 1.12 -24.67 -0.39
N ALA A 170 1.12 -24.64 -1.72
CA ALA A 170 2.31 -24.85 -2.52
C ALA A 170 3.35 -23.72 -2.40
N ASN A 171 2.90 -22.46 -2.28
CA ASN A 171 3.78 -21.30 -2.39
C ASN A 171 4.05 -20.57 -1.06
N VAL A 172 3.29 -20.88 -0.01
CA VAL A 172 3.44 -20.18 1.28
C VAL A 172 3.62 -21.13 2.46
N VAL A 173 2.78 -22.19 2.57
CA VAL A 173 2.72 -23.01 3.78
C VAL A 173 3.70 -24.18 3.73
N GLU A 174 3.61 -25.00 2.67
CA GLU A 174 4.36 -26.24 2.55
C GLU A 174 5.79 -25.96 2.05
N HIS A 175 6.75 -26.61 2.69
CA HIS A 175 8.20 -26.49 2.33
C HIS A 175 8.82 -25.09 2.51
N HIS A 176 8.13 -24.16 3.18
CA HIS A 176 8.62 -22.79 3.43
C HIS A 176 9.04 -22.56 4.88
N GLY A 177 9.52 -23.64 5.54
CA GLY A 177 10.11 -23.57 6.87
C GLY A 177 9.14 -23.11 7.96
N ALA A 178 9.70 -22.55 9.01
CA ALA A 178 8.95 -22.12 10.18
C ALA A 178 7.97 -20.98 9.90
N LEU A 179 8.32 -20.09 8.97
CA LEU A 179 7.45 -18.98 8.59
C LEU A 179 6.22 -19.48 7.85
N GLY A 180 6.39 -20.36 6.87
CA GLY A 180 5.28 -20.98 6.16
C GLY A 180 4.35 -21.77 7.07
N ALA A 181 4.92 -22.59 7.96
CA ALA A 181 4.17 -23.34 8.96
C ALA A 181 3.37 -22.46 9.95
N SER A 182 3.75 -21.18 10.08
CA SER A 182 3.06 -20.22 10.96
C SER A 182 1.93 -19.48 10.26
N TYR A 183 1.75 -19.65 8.94
CA TYR A 183 0.68 -18.97 8.20
C TYR A 183 -0.69 -19.45 8.69
N PRO A 184 -1.63 -18.53 9.02
CA PRO A 184 -2.88 -18.90 9.69
C PRO A 184 -3.81 -19.69 8.75
N ALA A 185 -4.09 -20.93 9.11
CA ALA A 185 -5.00 -21.81 8.38
C ALA A 185 -6.49 -21.66 8.79
N ALA A 186 -6.77 -21.02 9.94
CA ALA A 186 -8.13 -20.94 10.47
C ALA A 186 -8.82 -19.63 10.10
N GLY A 187 -10.01 -19.69 9.54
CA GLY A 187 -10.88 -18.53 9.36
C GLY A 187 -11.51 -18.09 10.69
N ALA A 188 -11.92 -16.82 10.79
CA ALA A 188 -12.52 -16.20 11.98
C ALA A 188 -13.79 -16.90 12.50
N ASN A 189 -14.38 -17.80 11.72
CA ASN A 189 -15.62 -18.51 12.04
C ASN A 189 -15.42 -20.03 12.31
N GLY A 190 -14.21 -20.45 12.64
CA GLY A 190 -13.91 -21.87 12.88
C GLY A 190 -13.94 -22.76 11.63
N LYS A 191 -14.17 -22.20 10.45
CA LYS A 191 -14.01 -22.92 9.19
C LYS A 191 -12.52 -22.91 8.83
N HIS A 192 -11.93 -24.08 8.82
CA HIS A 192 -10.53 -24.31 8.43
C HIS A 192 -10.37 -24.21 6.91
N THR A 193 -10.48 -23.00 6.36
CA THR A 193 -10.13 -22.74 4.96
C THR A 193 -8.89 -21.87 4.93
N LEU A 194 -7.85 -22.38 4.30
CA LEU A 194 -6.65 -21.62 4.02
C LEU A 194 -6.99 -20.58 2.95
N GLN A 195 -6.82 -19.31 3.28
CA GLN A 195 -7.11 -18.17 2.41
C GLN A 195 -6.06 -17.11 2.59
N VAL A 196 -5.83 -16.28 1.58
CA VAL A 196 -5.01 -15.08 1.71
C VAL A 196 -5.57 -14.17 2.81
N LYS A 197 -4.75 -13.80 3.79
CA LYS A 197 -5.14 -13.00 4.97
C LYS A 197 -4.47 -11.61 4.99
N GLU A 198 -3.90 -11.20 3.88
CA GLU A 198 -2.96 -10.08 3.77
C GLU A 198 -3.63 -8.70 3.62
N GLY A 199 -4.86 -8.50 4.11
CA GLY A 199 -5.55 -7.21 3.98
C GLY A 199 -4.79 -6.02 4.59
N ASP A 200 -4.08 -6.24 5.70
CA ASP A 200 -3.27 -5.21 6.35
C ASP A 200 -1.99 -4.88 5.57
N SER A 201 -1.52 -5.82 4.75
CA SER A 201 -0.30 -5.67 3.95
C SER A 201 -0.37 -4.51 2.95
N ALA A 202 -1.56 -4.10 2.52
CA ALA A 202 -1.75 -2.94 1.66
C ALA A 202 -1.06 -1.68 2.21
N SER A 203 -1.03 -1.50 3.52
CA SER A 203 -0.46 -0.32 4.19
C SER A 203 1.05 -0.21 4.02
N PHE A 204 1.79 -1.30 4.08
CA PHE A 204 3.24 -1.25 3.82
C PHE A 204 3.57 -1.43 2.34
N LEU A 205 2.76 -2.16 1.56
CA LEU A 205 2.90 -2.22 0.10
C LEU A 205 2.74 -0.83 -0.54
N TYR A 206 1.96 0.04 0.06
CA TYR A 206 1.85 1.45 -0.33
C TYR A 206 3.19 2.19 -0.26
N LEU A 207 4.04 1.85 0.72
CA LEU A 207 5.34 2.48 0.94
C LEU A 207 6.47 1.86 0.11
N LEU A 208 6.27 0.64 -0.38
CA LEU A 208 7.24 0.03 -1.26
C LEU A 208 7.20 0.72 -2.62
N ALA A 209 8.32 1.31 -3.01
CA ALA A 209 8.45 2.00 -4.28
C ALA A 209 9.13 1.09 -5.32
N PRO A 210 8.37 0.24 -6.03
CA PRO A 210 8.93 -0.63 -7.06
C PRO A 210 9.14 0.09 -8.41
N GLY A 211 9.09 1.41 -8.43
CA GLY A 211 9.06 2.23 -9.64
C GLY A 211 7.65 2.61 -10.13
N LEU A 212 6.62 2.17 -9.40
CA LEU A 212 5.21 2.32 -9.76
C LEU A 212 4.51 3.48 -9.05
N SER A 213 4.79 3.69 -7.78
CA SER A 213 4.07 4.64 -6.92
C SER A 213 4.99 5.63 -6.24
N ASP A 214 4.43 6.76 -5.83
CA ASP A 214 5.05 7.74 -4.94
C ASP A 214 4.13 7.87 -3.71
N PRO A 215 4.62 7.59 -2.48
CA PRO A 215 3.81 7.70 -1.27
C PRO A 215 3.25 9.10 -1.00
N ASN A 216 3.80 10.14 -1.61
CA ASN A 216 3.29 11.51 -1.48
C ASN A 216 2.18 11.84 -2.48
N GLU A 217 1.89 10.93 -3.41
CA GLU A 217 0.89 11.08 -4.47
C GLU A 217 -0.17 9.96 -4.36
N PRO A 218 -1.07 10.03 -3.38
CA PRO A 218 -2.05 8.96 -3.15
C PRO A 218 -2.97 8.68 -4.33
N GLU A 219 -3.18 9.69 -5.17
CA GLU A 219 -4.04 9.59 -6.35
C GLU A 219 -3.43 8.82 -7.51
N TRP A 220 -2.12 8.52 -7.43
CA TRP A 220 -1.45 7.78 -8.52
C TRP A 220 -1.63 6.27 -8.45
N GLY A 221 -1.85 5.72 -7.26
CA GLY A 221 -2.05 4.29 -7.06
C GLY A 221 -0.80 3.44 -7.26
N GLY A 222 -0.92 2.20 -6.84
CA GLY A 222 0.15 1.19 -6.87
C GLY A 222 -0.23 -0.03 -6.06
N GLY A 223 0.74 -0.83 -5.62
CA GLY A 223 0.52 -2.07 -4.88
C GLY A 223 -0.23 -1.93 -3.55
N GLY A 224 -0.27 -0.74 -2.97
CA GLY A 224 -1.07 -0.42 -1.79
C GLY A 224 -2.42 0.25 -2.11
N GLY A 225 -2.80 0.30 -3.39
CA GLY A 225 -4.04 0.88 -3.87
C GLY A 225 -3.95 2.34 -4.26
N ARG A 226 -5.08 2.90 -4.72
CA ARG A 226 -5.24 4.30 -5.11
C ARG A 226 -6.28 4.98 -4.23
N PHE A 227 -5.97 6.23 -3.87
CA PHE A 227 -6.82 7.06 -3.03
C PHE A 227 -7.15 8.36 -3.75
N ARG A 228 -8.23 9.02 -3.34
CA ARG A 228 -8.61 10.34 -3.81
C ARG A 228 -8.80 11.27 -2.62
N HIS A 229 -8.64 12.54 -2.84
CA HIS A 229 -8.99 13.54 -1.82
C HIS A 229 -10.43 13.33 -1.35
N PHE A 230 -10.65 13.38 -0.05
CA PHE A 230 -11.99 13.42 0.53
C PHE A 230 -12.67 14.75 0.20
N ASP A 231 -11.95 15.83 0.39
CA ASP A 231 -12.33 17.19 0.07
C ASP A 231 -11.09 18.01 -0.37
N SER A 232 -11.31 19.20 -0.93
CA SER A 232 -10.25 20.06 -1.45
C SER A 232 -9.44 20.81 -0.39
N THR A 233 -9.81 20.72 0.88
CA THR A 233 -9.26 21.55 1.97
C THR A 233 -8.48 20.75 3.00
N SER A 234 -8.61 19.44 3.03
CA SER A 234 -7.95 18.58 4.00
C SER A 234 -6.89 17.65 3.38
N SER A 235 -6.00 17.15 4.23
CA SER A 235 -5.02 16.12 3.83
C SER A 235 -5.58 14.70 4.01
N ARG A 236 -6.90 14.56 3.93
CA ARG A 236 -7.61 13.28 4.07
C ARG A 236 -7.88 12.67 2.71
N PHE A 237 -7.52 11.42 2.58
CA PHE A 237 -7.74 10.63 1.36
C PHE A 237 -8.59 9.41 1.68
N VAL A 238 -9.47 9.07 0.77
CA VAL A 238 -10.36 7.90 0.85
C VAL A 238 -10.20 7.04 -0.39
N ASP A 239 -10.73 5.84 -0.36
CA ASP A 239 -10.68 4.92 -1.50
C ASP A 239 -11.05 5.63 -2.82
N ALA A 240 -10.19 5.53 -3.81
CA ALA A 240 -10.50 5.86 -5.18
C ALA A 240 -11.20 4.68 -5.87
N ARG A 241 -11.51 4.82 -7.15
CA ARG A 241 -12.13 3.79 -7.97
C ARG A 241 -11.38 3.66 -9.28
N ASP A 242 -11.10 2.43 -9.69
CA ASP A 242 -10.59 2.09 -10.99
C ASP A 242 -11.59 1.19 -11.69
N ARG A 243 -11.72 1.35 -13.00
CA ARG A 243 -12.59 0.49 -13.79
C ARG A 243 -12.17 -0.96 -13.63
N ASN A 244 -13.03 -1.75 -13.01
CA ASN A 244 -12.81 -3.19 -12.85
C ASN A 244 -13.36 -3.93 -14.07
N PRO A 245 -12.52 -4.68 -14.83
CA PRO A 245 -12.99 -5.40 -16.01
C PRO A 245 -13.97 -6.54 -15.71
N SER A 246 -14.08 -6.93 -14.43
CA SER A 246 -14.91 -8.06 -13.98
C SER A 246 -16.16 -7.65 -13.20
N SER A 247 -16.39 -6.35 -12.95
CA SER A 247 -17.52 -5.90 -12.14
C SER A 247 -17.72 -4.39 -12.22
N ASP A 248 -18.96 -3.97 -12.28
CA ASP A 248 -19.37 -2.54 -12.20
C ASP A 248 -19.80 -2.16 -10.77
N GLU A 249 -19.59 -3.02 -9.76
CA GLU A 249 -19.89 -2.72 -8.37
C GLU A 249 -18.87 -1.74 -7.79
N VAL A 250 -19.35 -0.72 -7.11
CA VAL A 250 -18.55 0.38 -6.55
C VAL A 250 -17.44 -0.07 -5.62
N ASP A 251 -17.71 -1.03 -4.75
CA ASP A 251 -16.67 -1.56 -3.84
C ASP A 251 -15.67 -2.46 -4.58
N ARG A 252 -16.08 -3.09 -5.69
CA ARG A 252 -15.20 -3.85 -6.58
C ARG A 252 -14.27 -2.95 -7.40
N GLU A 253 -14.72 -1.78 -7.82
CA GLU A 253 -13.88 -0.76 -8.43
C GLU A 253 -12.82 -0.23 -7.46
N SER A 254 -13.18 -0.07 -6.18
CA SER A 254 -12.21 0.35 -5.16
C SER A 254 -11.20 -0.75 -4.81
N THR A 255 -11.63 -2.01 -4.70
CA THR A 255 -10.72 -3.13 -4.49
C THR A 255 -9.79 -3.33 -5.69
N TRP A 256 -10.24 -3.00 -6.91
CA TRP A 256 -9.45 -3.13 -8.12
C TRP A 256 -8.26 -2.18 -8.19
N THR A 257 -8.30 -1.04 -7.51
CA THR A 257 -7.16 -0.11 -7.45
C THR A 257 -5.88 -0.77 -6.94
N MET A 258 -6.01 -1.78 -6.07
CA MET A 258 -4.94 -2.64 -5.58
C MET A 258 -4.90 -3.96 -6.37
N GLY A 259 -6.06 -4.56 -6.60
CA GLY A 259 -6.20 -5.90 -7.14
C GLY A 259 -5.64 -6.09 -8.54
N ARG A 260 -5.54 -5.03 -9.33
CA ARG A 260 -4.91 -5.06 -10.65
C ARG A 260 -3.42 -5.45 -10.62
N TRP A 261 -2.77 -5.30 -9.46
CA TRP A 261 -1.36 -5.64 -9.25
C TRP A 261 -1.17 -7.01 -8.59
N ASN A 262 -2.26 -7.73 -8.30
CA ASN A 262 -2.21 -8.92 -7.45
C ASN A 262 -1.42 -10.09 -8.04
N GLU A 263 -1.35 -10.22 -9.35
CA GLU A 263 -0.52 -11.26 -9.96
C GLU A 263 0.96 -11.07 -9.59
N ALA A 264 1.46 -9.85 -9.75
CA ALA A 264 2.84 -9.52 -9.38
C ALA A 264 3.05 -9.60 -7.86
N ILE A 265 2.07 -9.16 -7.06
CA ILE A 265 2.14 -9.23 -5.59
C ILE A 265 2.18 -10.69 -5.11
N ALA A 266 1.34 -11.57 -5.67
CA ALA A 266 1.32 -12.98 -5.31
C ALA A 266 2.65 -13.67 -5.68
N ASN A 267 3.17 -13.39 -6.85
CA ASN A 267 4.45 -13.95 -7.30
C ASN A 267 5.63 -13.43 -6.44
N ASP A 268 5.64 -12.14 -6.10
CA ASP A 268 6.65 -11.58 -5.18
C ASP A 268 6.54 -12.21 -3.78
N PHE A 269 5.32 -12.45 -3.29
CA PHE A 269 5.10 -13.15 -2.02
C PHE A 269 5.64 -14.58 -2.07
N ALA A 270 5.34 -15.34 -3.10
CA ALA A 270 5.87 -16.70 -3.30
C ALA A 270 7.40 -16.70 -3.37
N ALA A 271 8.01 -15.77 -4.11
CA ALA A 271 9.46 -15.64 -4.17
C ALA A 271 10.09 -15.37 -2.81
N ARG A 272 9.49 -14.46 -2.01
CA ARG A 272 9.98 -14.17 -0.66
C ARG A 272 9.86 -15.36 0.28
N MET A 273 8.84 -16.18 0.12
CA MET A 273 8.73 -17.43 0.86
C MET A 273 9.83 -18.41 0.45
N ASN A 274 10.15 -18.52 -0.85
CA ASN A 274 11.28 -19.30 -1.34
C ASN A 274 12.61 -18.79 -0.78
N TRP A 275 12.82 -17.47 -0.71
CA TRP A 275 14.04 -16.87 -0.14
C TRP A 275 14.28 -17.24 1.34
N CYS A 276 13.21 -17.61 2.05
CA CYS A 276 13.35 -18.06 3.44
C CYS A 276 13.99 -19.46 3.57
N VAL A 277 14.03 -20.24 2.50
CA VAL A 277 14.45 -21.65 2.52
C VAL A 277 15.46 -22.01 1.43
N GLN A 278 15.75 -21.10 0.53
CA GLN A 278 16.70 -21.29 -0.57
C GLN A 278 17.92 -20.38 -0.41
N PRO A 279 19.12 -20.83 -0.82
CA PRO A 279 20.25 -19.92 -0.92
C PRO A 279 20.02 -18.88 -2.02
N PRO A 280 20.59 -17.66 -1.93
CA PRO A 280 20.39 -16.61 -2.93
C PRO A 280 20.66 -17.05 -4.36
N SER A 281 21.64 -17.93 -4.58
CA SER A 281 22.00 -18.43 -5.91
C SER A 281 20.98 -19.38 -6.55
N ALA A 282 19.99 -19.85 -5.79
CA ALA A 282 18.92 -20.73 -6.27
C ALA A 282 17.54 -20.03 -6.26
N ALA A 283 17.47 -18.84 -5.71
CA ALA A 283 16.26 -18.05 -5.61
C ALA A 283 16.12 -17.15 -6.84
N ASN A 284 14.88 -16.93 -7.30
CA ASN A 284 14.58 -15.96 -8.35
C ASN A 284 14.56 -14.54 -7.80
N HIS A 285 15.13 -13.58 -8.52
CA HIS A 285 15.18 -12.15 -8.17
C HIS A 285 14.51 -11.28 -9.25
N PRO A 286 13.84 -10.20 -8.85
CA PRO A 286 13.15 -9.35 -9.82
C PRO A 286 14.12 -8.60 -10.75
N PRO A 287 13.68 -8.31 -11.98
CA PRO A 287 14.43 -7.48 -12.91
C PRO A 287 14.78 -6.10 -12.34
N VAL A 288 15.91 -5.54 -12.73
CA VAL A 288 16.29 -4.15 -12.48
C VAL A 288 15.83 -3.31 -13.66
N ALA A 289 14.59 -2.80 -13.57
CA ALA A 289 13.96 -2.06 -14.66
C ALA A 289 14.52 -0.64 -14.80
N HIS A 290 14.97 -0.29 -16.00
CA HIS A 290 15.38 1.06 -16.39
C HIS A 290 14.28 1.76 -17.20
N LEU A 291 14.27 3.07 -17.17
CA LEU A 291 13.45 3.90 -18.05
C LEU A 291 14.26 5.14 -18.47
N ASP A 292 14.53 5.27 -19.78
CA ASP A 292 15.37 6.34 -20.35
C ASP A 292 16.73 6.50 -19.63
N GLY A 293 17.37 5.37 -19.30
CA GLY A 293 18.66 5.33 -18.60
C GLY A 293 18.57 5.51 -17.09
N ASP A 294 17.39 5.84 -16.53
CA ASP A 294 17.18 5.96 -15.09
C ASP A 294 16.87 4.59 -14.47
N ALA A 295 17.72 4.16 -13.52
CA ALA A 295 17.56 2.96 -12.73
C ALA A 295 16.96 3.21 -11.33
N SER A 296 16.70 4.47 -10.99
CA SER A 296 16.06 4.79 -9.71
C SER A 296 14.62 4.25 -9.69
N ARG A 297 14.11 3.97 -8.51
CA ARG A 297 12.71 3.55 -8.37
C ARG A 297 11.74 4.73 -8.24
N ARG A 298 12.17 5.93 -8.63
CA ARG A 298 11.33 7.13 -8.62
C ARG A 298 10.46 7.19 -9.87
N VAL A 299 9.27 7.75 -9.72
CA VAL A 299 8.39 8.06 -10.85
C VAL A 299 9.01 9.23 -11.64
N LEU A 300 9.14 9.05 -12.95
CA LEU A 300 9.63 10.10 -13.82
C LEU A 300 8.51 11.05 -14.23
N ARG A 301 8.85 12.31 -14.50
CA ARG A 301 7.92 13.33 -14.98
C ARG A 301 8.51 14.02 -16.21
N ARG A 302 7.71 14.23 -17.26
CA ARG A 302 8.13 14.90 -18.48
C ARG A 302 7.01 15.75 -19.04
N THR A 303 7.31 17.01 -19.35
CA THR A 303 6.40 17.89 -20.07
C THR A 303 6.68 17.80 -21.57
N VAL A 304 5.61 17.71 -22.36
CA VAL A 304 5.67 17.49 -23.81
C VAL A 304 4.63 18.38 -24.49
N ARG A 305 4.98 18.98 -25.60
CA ARG A 305 4.03 19.79 -26.40
C ARG A 305 3.18 18.92 -27.31
N ALA A 306 1.96 19.34 -27.54
CA ALA A 306 1.06 18.69 -28.47
C ALA A 306 1.69 18.50 -29.86
N GLY A 307 1.63 17.29 -30.38
CA GLY A 307 2.21 16.89 -31.67
C GLY A 307 3.66 16.41 -31.61
N GLU A 308 4.36 16.55 -30.49
CA GLU A 308 5.71 15.98 -30.34
C GLU A 308 5.67 14.46 -30.29
N THR A 309 6.63 13.83 -30.94
CA THR A 309 6.87 12.38 -30.83
C THR A 309 7.71 12.10 -29.59
N ILE A 310 7.23 11.18 -28.78
CA ILE A 310 7.87 10.73 -27.55
C ILE A 310 8.37 9.30 -27.78
N ALA A 311 9.67 9.11 -27.66
CA ALA A 311 10.27 7.77 -27.60
C ALA A 311 10.73 7.52 -26.16
N LEU A 312 10.36 6.35 -25.61
CA LEU A 312 10.79 5.89 -24.30
C LEU A 312 11.43 4.51 -24.44
N THR A 313 12.43 4.23 -23.63
CA THR A 313 13.16 2.98 -23.71
C THR A 313 13.45 2.38 -22.35
N ALA A 314 13.35 1.05 -22.29
CA ALA A 314 13.82 0.23 -21.16
C ALA A 314 15.28 -0.24 -21.33
N ALA A 315 16.03 0.34 -22.26
CA ALA A 315 17.44 -0.01 -22.48
C ALA A 315 18.24 0.13 -21.18
N GLY A 316 19.12 -0.86 -20.94
CA GLY A 316 19.87 -0.96 -19.69
C GLY A 316 19.17 -1.81 -18.60
N THR A 317 17.91 -2.20 -18.80
CA THR A 317 17.25 -3.18 -17.92
C THR A 317 18.01 -4.50 -17.92
N THR A 318 18.23 -5.04 -16.72
CA THR A 318 18.95 -6.31 -16.51
C THR A 318 18.17 -7.22 -15.57
N ASP A 319 18.53 -8.48 -15.61
CA ASP A 319 18.04 -9.47 -14.66
C ASP A 319 19.20 -10.07 -13.87
N PRO A 320 19.13 -10.15 -12.52
CA PRO A 320 20.20 -10.68 -11.69
C PRO A 320 20.51 -12.16 -11.99
N ASP A 321 19.49 -12.92 -12.35
CA ASP A 321 19.60 -14.37 -12.62
C ASP A 321 19.80 -14.66 -14.13
N ARG A 322 19.83 -13.59 -14.95
CA ARG A 322 19.96 -13.65 -16.41
C ARG A 322 18.75 -14.27 -17.11
N ASP A 323 17.58 -14.13 -16.51
CA ASP A 323 16.34 -14.58 -17.10
C ASP A 323 15.98 -13.77 -18.33
N ARG A 324 15.19 -14.39 -19.22
CA ARG A 324 14.63 -13.69 -20.37
C ARG A 324 13.56 -12.71 -19.89
N LEU A 325 13.63 -11.47 -20.36
CA LEU A 325 12.71 -10.41 -19.99
C LEU A 325 11.61 -10.22 -21.05
N THR A 326 10.42 -9.92 -20.60
CA THR A 326 9.28 -9.44 -21.40
C THR A 326 8.91 -8.05 -20.95
N TYR A 327 8.42 -7.22 -21.87
CA TYR A 327 8.10 -5.82 -21.65
C TYR A 327 6.64 -5.59 -22.01
N ARG A 328 5.96 -4.71 -21.27
CA ARG A 328 4.63 -4.23 -21.57
C ARG A 328 4.49 -2.77 -21.17
N TRP A 329 4.08 -1.94 -22.12
CA TRP A 329 3.75 -0.53 -21.89
C TRP A 329 2.25 -0.35 -21.98
N TRP A 330 1.68 0.39 -21.05
CA TRP A 330 0.25 0.68 -21.05
C TRP A 330 -0.08 1.97 -20.32
N LEU A 331 -1.23 2.56 -20.70
CA LEU A 331 -1.77 3.77 -20.08
C LEU A 331 -2.57 3.40 -18.82
N TYR A 332 -2.17 3.92 -17.67
CA TYR A 332 -2.98 3.91 -16.47
C TYR A 332 -3.81 5.20 -16.48
N SER A 333 -5.03 5.13 -16.97
CA SER A 333 -5.86 6.32 -17.28
C SER A 333 -6.40 7.00 -16.03
N GLU A 334 -6.78 6.22 -15.00
CA GLU A 334 -7.52 6.70 -13.85
C GLU A 334 -6.82 7.77 -13.00
N PRO A 335 -5.47 7.75 -12.82
CA PRO A 335 -4.78 8.85 -12.13
C PRO A 335 -4.48 10.07 -13.02
N GLY A 336 -4.67 9.95 -14.33
CA GLY A 336 -4.42 11.04 -15.28
C GLY A 336 -5.61 11.98 -15.43
N THR A 337 -5.36 13.16 -16.00
CA THR A 337 -6.41 14.13 -16.40
C THR A 337 -6.66 14.14 -17.91
N PHE A 338 -5.87 13.35 -18.66
CA PHE A 338 -6.10 13.17 -20.10
C PHE A 338 -7.14 12.07 -20.31
N GLU A 339 -8.28 12.44 -20.88
CA GLU A 339 -9.45 11.54 -21.08
C GLU A 339 -9.44 10.84 -22.46
N GLY A 340 -8.44 11.06 -23.29
CA GLY A 340 -8.33 10.48 -24.64
C GLY A 340 -7.60 9.13 -24.66
N GLU A 341 -7.56 8.55 -25.85
CA GLU A 341 -6.75 7.35 -26.12
C GLU A 341 -5.34 7.76 -26.56
N LEU A 342 -4.34 7.01 -26.11
CA LEU A 342 -2.96 7.10 -26.59
C LEU A 342 -2.61 5.85 -27.37
N ARG A 343 -2.24 6.03 -28.63
CA ARG A 343 -1.71 4.95 -29.43
C ARG A 343 -0.23 4.73 -29.07
N LEU A 344 0.08 3.54 -28.60
CA LEU A 344 1.43 3.12 -28.22
C LEU A 344 1.97 2.19 -29.32
N GLU A 345 3.07 2.58 -29.96
CA GLU A 345 3.75 1.74 -30.94
C GLU A 345 4.94 1.05 -30.26
N GLY A 346 5.01 -0.28 -30.35
CA GLY A 346 6.04 -1.08 -29.66
C GLY A 346 5.70 -1.42 -28.21
N GLN A 347 4.42 -1.42 -27.83
CA GLN A 347 3.98 -1.63 -26.44
C GLN A 347 4.48 -2.91 -25.78
N ASP A 348 4.81 -3.94 -26.54
CA ASP A 348 5.30 -5.24 -26.03
C ASP A 348 6.81 -5.42 -26.25
N THR A 349 7.53 -4.33 -26.46
CA THR A 349 9.00 -4.34 -26.68
C THR A 349 9.72 -3.47 -25.66
N ALA A 350 11.05 -3.52 -25.67
CA ALA A 350 11.87 -2.69 -24.81
C ALA A 350 11.75 -1.17 -25.10
N SER A 351 11.09 -0.76 -26.17
CA SER A 351 10.91 0.64 -26.52
C SER A 351 9.51 0.91 -27.01
N VAL A 352 8.97 2.07 -26.63
CA VAL A 352 7.64 2.52 -27.04
C VAL A 352 7.73 3.91 -27.64
N THR A 353 6.90 4.15 -28.66
CA THR A 353 6.75 5.48 -29.27
C THR A 353 5.30 5.90 -29.24
N LEU A 354 5.02 7.16 -28.94
CA LEU A 354 3.70 7.77 -29.02
C LEU A 354 3.81 9.22 -29.48
N VAL A 355 2.70 9.75 -29.99
CA VAL A 355 2.58 11.16 -30.34
C VAL A 355 1.76 11.88 -29.26
N ALA A 356 2.28 12.98 -28.74
CA ALA A 356 1.57 13.79 -27.77
C ALA A 356 0.25 14.31 -28.35
N PRO A 357 -0.91 14.10 -27.69
CA PRO A 357 -2.20 14.51 -28.21
C PRO A 357 -2.34 16.04 -28.22
N VAL A 358 -3.24 16.53 -29.05
CA VAL A 358 -3.65 17.93 -29.01
C VAL A 358 -4.56 18.14 -27.81
N VAL A 359 -4.18 19.06 -26.94
CA VAL A 359 -4.92 19.44 -25.75
C VAL A 359 -5.17 20.94 -25.74
N SER A 360 -6.30 21.37 -25.21
CA SER A 360 -6.64 22.80 -25.03
C SER A 360 -6.11 23.38 -23.73
N THR A 361 -5.95 22.55 -22.71
CA THR A 361 -5.37 22.86 -21.41
C THR A 361 -4.36 21.77 -21.04
N PRO A 362 -3.40 22.04 -20.16
CA PRO A 362 -2.47 21.01 -19.72
C PRO A 362 -3.19 19.79 -19.17
N ALA A 363 -2.79 18.60 -19.62
CA ALA A 363 -3.38 17.32 -19.21
C ALA A 363 -2.28 16.30 -18.90
N THR A 364 -2.52 15.41 -17.94
CA THR A 364 -1.56 14.39 -17.51
C THR A 364 -1.97 13.00 -17.94
N ALA A 365 -0.98 12.19 -18.32
CA ALA A 365 -1.14 10.77 -18.60
C ALA A 365 -0.08 9.95 -17.87
N HIS A 366 -0.47 8.84 -17.26
CA HIS A 366 0.44 7.95 -16.57
C HIS A 366 0.73 6.72 -17.42
N LEU A 367 1.97 6.61 -17.90
CA LEU A 367 2.42 5.46 -18.65
C LEU A 367 3.21 4.51 -17.75
N ILE A 368 2.83 3.24 -17.77
CA ILE A 368 3.45 2.18 -16.98
C ILE A 368 4.26 1.29 -17.91
N LEU A 369 5.49 1.00 -17.51
CA LEU A 369 6.30 -0.09 -18.03
C LEU A 369 6.29 -1.23 -17.00
N GLU A 370 5.92 -2.41 -17.44
CA GLU A 370 6.09 -3.67 -16.72
C GLU A 370 7.24 -4.44 -17.37
N VAL A 371 8.18 -4.89 -16.56
CA VAL A 371 9.26 -5.79 -16.97
C VAL A 371 9.14 -7.07 -16.17
N THR A 372 8.89 -8.17 -16.83
CA THR A 372 8.67 -9.48 -16.19
C THR A 372 9.72 -10.48 -16.66
N ASP A 373 10.32 -11.19 -15.72
CA ASP A 373 11.28 -12.26 -15.98
C ASP A 373 10.62 -13.57 -16.40
N SER A 374 11.44 -14.56 -16.75
CA SER A 374 11.01 -15.92 -17.04
C SER A 374 11.26 -16.90 -15.89
N GLY A 375 11.70 -16.39 -14.73
CA GLY A 375 11.98 -17.18 -13.54
C GLY A 375 10.74 -17.81 -12.89
N GLN A 376 10.94 -18.51 -11.78
CA GLN A 376 9.87 -19.19 -11.05
C GLN A 376 9.96 -18.85 -9.55
N PRO A 377 8.92 -18.19 -8.99
CA PRO A 377 7.79 -17.55 -9.71
C PRO A 377 8.25 -16.38 -10.58
N ARG A 378 7.48 -16.04 -11.60
CA ARG A 378 7.78 -14.90 -12.48
C ARG A 378 7.67 -13.60 -11.70
N LEU A 379 8.70 -12.77 -11.73
CA LEU A 379 8.74 -11.52 -11.00
C LEU A 379 8.63 -10.31 -11.93
N THR A 380 7.89 -9.30 -11.49
CA THR A 380 7.64 -8.09 -12.27
C THR A 380 8.20 -6.87 -11.54
N SER A 381 9.00 -6.09 -12.26
CA SER A 381 9.40 -4.75 -11.86
C SER A 381 8.72 -3.70 -12.71
N TYR A 382 8.48 -2.53 -12.13
CA TYR A 382 7.73 -1.46 -12.75
C TYR A 382 8.55 -0.19 -12.91
N ARG A 383 8.19 0.59 -13.93
CA ARG A 383 8.56 1.99 -14.04
C ARG A 383 7.33 2.81 -14.43
N ARG A 384 7.21 3.98 -13.87
CA ARG A 384 6.15 4.94 -14.24
C ARG A 384 6.77 6.23 -14.74
N ILE A 385 6.18 6.78 -15.80
CA ILE A 385 6.37 8.16 -16.20
C ILE A 385 5.03 8.88 -16.24
N VAL A 386 4.99 10.07 -15.68
CA VAL A 386 3.87 11.01 -15.81
C VAL A 386 4.20 12.00 -16.91
N LEU A 387 3.47 11.95 -18.00
CA LEU A 387 3.56 12.86 -19.12
C LEU A 387 2.58 14.01 -18.89
N THR A 388 3.04 15.24 -18.96
CA THR A 388 2.20 16.43 -18.96
C THR A 388 2.15 16.98 -20.37
N PHE A 389 1.04 16.82 -21.05
CA PHE A 389 0.81 17.41 -22.36
C PHE A 389 0.44 18.89 -22.21
N THR A 390 1.07 19.75 -23.02
CA THR A 390 0.75 21.17 -23.06
C THR A 390 0.23 21.57 -24.46
N PRO A 391 -0.65 22.58 -24.56
CA PRO A 391 -1.04 23.14 -25.85
C PRO A 391 0.18 23.55 -26.70
N ARG A 392 -0.03 23.68 -28.00
CA ARG A 392 1.00 24.15 -28.94
C ARG A 392 1.47 25.58 -28.64
#